data_b3c4af7f37ab4d59312d6d24cd68b4d3
#
_entry.id   b3c4af7f37ab4d59312d6d24cd68b4d3
#
_cell.length_a   1.000
_cell.length_b   1.000
_cell.length_c   1.000
_cell.angle_alpha   90.00
_cell.angle_beta   90.00
_cell.angle_gamma   90.00
#
_symmetry.space_group_name_H-M   'P 1'
#
loop_
_entity.id
_entity.type
_entity.pdbx_description
1 polymer ?
#
loop_
_entity_poly.entity_id
_entity_poly.type
_entity_poly.pdbx_seq_one_letter_code
_entity_poly.pdbx_strand_id
1 'polypeptide(L)'
;MENILEQIANCVDKGKINRSVPYPPEMKGQPGVDELTLQALELNFPPSEILSKGLIAGMERIGTKFRENRVFVPQVLMSAKAMNCGMMHLKKF
;
A
#
# COMPACT_ATOMS: atom_id res chain seq x y z
N MET A 1 14.84 8.65 7.47
CA MET A 1 14.41 7.98 6.22
C MET A 1 13.36 6.94 6.53
N GLU A 2 12.28 6.94 5.75
CA GLU A 2 11.27 5.92 5.92
C GLU A 2 11.81 4.58 5.44
N ASN A 3 11.53 3.51 6.18
CA ASN A 3 11.85 2.18 5.70
C ASN A 3 10.82 1.75 4.65
N ILE A 4 11.10 0.68 3.93
CA ILE A 4 10.25 0.25 2.83
C ILE A 4 8.85 -0.19 3.31
N LEU A 5 8.74 -0.73 4.51
CA LEU A 5 7.44 -1.12 5.06
C LEU A 5 6.55 0.09 5.31
N GLU A 6 7.14 1.19 5.80
CA GLU A 6 6.41 2.44 5.98
C GLU A 6 5.99 3.02 4.63
N GLN A 7 6.85 2.91 3.62
CA GLN A 7 6.49 3.36 2.27
C GLN A 7 5.32 2.56 1.71
N ILE A 8 5.31 1.25 1.94
CA ILE A 8 4.20 0.39 1.51
C ILE A 8 2.91 0.82 2.22
N ALA A 9 2.98 1.03 3.54
CA ALA A 9 1.81 1.48 4.30
C ALA A 9 1.27 2.80 3.77
N ASN A 10 2.15 3.75 3.48
CA ASN A 10 1.74 5.03 2.92
C ASN A 10 1.08 4.87 1.55
N CYS A 11 1.61 3.99 0.70
CA CYS A 11 1.02 3.74 -0.61
C CYS A 11 -0.36 3.10 -0.50
N VAL A 12 -0.56 2.17 0.43
CA VAL A 12 -1.88 1.59 0.66
C VAL A 12 -2.85 2.67 1.14
N ASP A 13 -2.43 3.46 2.12
CA ASP A 13 -3.25 4.56 2.66
C ASP A 13 -3.69 5.52 1.56
N LYS A 14 -2.79 5.86 0.64
CA LYS A 14 -3.07 6.80 -0.45
C LYS A 14 -3.70 6.13 -1.68
N GLY A 15 -3.77 4.81 -1.70
CA GLY A 15 -4.32 4.07 -2.83
C GLY A 15 -3.40 4.00 -4.04
N LYS A 16 -2.09 4.12 -3.83
CA LYS A 16 -1.11 4.06 -4.91
C LYS A 16 -0.81 2.61 -5.26
N ILE A 17 -1.40 2.12 -6.32
CA ILE A 17 -1.31 0.71 -6.72
C ILE A 17 0.05 0.39 -7.32
N ASN A 18 0.44 1.13 -8.36
CA ASN A 18 1.72 0.94 -9.04
C ASN A 18 2.14 2.23 -9.72
N ARG A 19 3.33 2.18 -10.33
CA ARG A 19 3.91 3.37 -10.98
C ARG A 19 3.09 3.83 -12.18
N SER A 20 2.47 2.91 -12.90
CA SER A 20 1.72 3.22 -14.12
C SER A 20 0.39 3.89 -13.87
N VAL A 21 -0.26 3.58 -12.74
CA VAL A 21 -1.55 4.17 -12.38
C VAL A 21 -1.32 5.60 -11.87
N PRO A 22 -1.93 6.61 -12.49
CA PRO A 22 -1.64 8.01 -12.12
C PRO A 22 -2.27 8.47 -10.80
N TYR A 23 -3.09 7.66 -10.18
CA TYR A 23 -3.75 7.98 -8.92
C TYR A 23 -2.87 7.58 -7.73
N PRO A 24 -2.78 8.37 -6.66
CA PRO A 24 -3.31 9.74 -6.55
C PRO A 24 -2.42 10.73 -7.32
N PRO A 25 -2.96 11.86 -7.76
CA PRO A 25 -2.21 12.81 -8.61
C PRO A 25 -0.86 13.24 -8.04
N GLU A 26 -0.78 13.43 -6.72
CA GLU A 26 0.45 13.88 -6.07
C GLU A 26 1.55 12.82 -6.06
N MET A 27 1.20 11.57 -6.38
CA MET A 27 2.16 10.47 -6.42
C MET A 27 2.35 9.91 -7.84
N LYS A 28 1.90 10.65 -8.85
CA LYS A 28 2.03 10.21 -10.23
C LYS A 28 3.49 9.91 -10.57
N GLY A 29 3.72 8.75 -11.18
CA GLY A 29 5.07 8.34 -11.58
C GLY A 29 5.91 7.73 -10.47
N GLN A 30 5.45 7.79 -9.23
CA GLN A 30 6.15 7.17 -8.12
C GLN A 30 5.82 5.68 -8.03
N PRO A 31 6.73 4.86 -7.45
CA PRO A 31 6.41 3.45 -7.24
C PRO A 31 5.24 3.29 -6.29
N GLY A 32 4.43 2.26 -6.52
CA GLY A 32 3.30 1.96 -5.66
C GLY A 32 3.51 0.66 -4.91
N VAL A 33 2.40 0.13 -4.38
CA VAL A 33 2.45 -1.11 -3.58
C VAL A 33 3.04 -2.26 -4.37
N ASP A 34 2.73 -2.34 -5.67
CA ASP A 34 3.24 -3.41 -6.53
C ASP A 34 4.77 -3.46 -6.51
N GLU A 35 5.41 -2.36 -6.89
CA GLU A 35 6.88 -2.30 -6.96
C GLU A 35 7.53 -2.43 -5.58
N LEU A 36 6.97 -1.74 -4.59
CA LEU A 36 7.57 -1.73 -3.26
C LEU A 36 7.46 -3.08 -2.55
N THR A 37 6.37 -3.81 -2.76
CA THR A 37 6.23 -5.15 -2.17
C THR A 37 7.26 -6.11 -2.76
N LEU A 38 7.45 -6.08 -4.09
CA LEU A 38 8.49 -6.88 -4.72
C LEU A 38 9.87 -6.52 -4.19
N GLN A 39 10.15 -5.22 -4.06
CA GLN A 39 11.43 -4.76 -3.54
C GLN A 39 11.67 -5.25 -2.11
N ALA A 40 10.63 -5.19 -1.27
CA ALA A 40 10.73 -5.66 0.10
C ALA A 40 11.07 -7.17 0.16
N LEU A 41 10.43 -7.96 -0.72
CA LEU A 41 10.73 -9.39 -0.79
C LEU A 41 12.17 -9.63 -1.24
N GLU A 42 12.66 -8.85 -2.22
CA GLU A 42 14.04 -8.95 -2.69
C GLU A 42 15.03 -8.57 -1.57
N LEU A 43 14.64 -7.68 -0.68
CA LEU A 43 15.46 -7.29 0.47
C LEU A 43 15.34 -8.27 1.64
N ASN A 44 14.64 -9.39 1.43
CA ASN A 44 14.47 -10.46 2.41
C ASN A 44 13.63 -10.08 3.63
N PHE A 45 12.73 -9.11 3.49
CA PHE A 45 11.74 -8.87 4.54
C PHE A 45 10.79 -10.06 4.61
N PRO A 46 10.49 -10.56 5.82
CA PRO A 46 9.53 -11.66 5.95
C PRO A 46 8.16 -11.26 5.40
N PRO A 47 7.49 -12.14 4.63
CA PRO A 47 6.15 -11.82 4.12
C PRO A 47 5.16 -11.41 5.21
N SER A 48 5.26 -12.03 6.42
CA SER A 48 4.38 -11.67 7.53
C SER A 48 4.56 -10.23 7.99
N GLU A 49 5.79 -9.69 7.94
CA GLU A 49 6.05 -8.30 8.31
C GLU A 49 5.57 -7.36 7.22
N ILE A 50 5.77 -7.73 5.95
CA ILE A 50 5.26 -6.93 4.83
C ILE A 50 3.74 -6.81 4.95
N LEU A 51 3.07 -7.91 5.26
CA LEU A 51 1.62 -7.92 5.43
C LEU A 51 1.19 -7.04 6.60
N SER A 52 1.75 -7.27 7.80
CA SER A 52 1.26 -6.60 9.01
C SER A 52 1.71 -5.14 9.11
N LYS A 53 2.98 -4.86 8.84
CA LYS A 53 3.54 -3.51 9.01
C LYS A 53 3.43 -2.64 7.77
N GLY A 54 3.18 -3.24 6.63
CA GLY A 54 2.98 -2.52 5.37
C GLY A 54 1.52 -2.48 4.96
N LEU A 55 1.00 -3.60 4.48
CA LEU A 55 -0.32 -3.64 3.86
C LEU A 55 -1.45 -3.39 4.85
N ILE A 56 -1.49 -4.12 5.94
CA ILE A 56 -2.55 -3.97 6.95
C ILE A 56 -2.44 -2.60 7.63
N ALA A 57 -1.22 -2.17 7.96
CA ALA A 57 -1.02 -0.87 8.59
C ALA A 57 -1.59 0.27 7.72
N GLY A 58 -1.40 0.19 6.39
CA GLY A 58 -1.96 1.17 5.48
C GLY A 58 -3.49 1.16 5.47
N MET A 59 -4.10 -0.02 5.48
CA MET A 59 -5.56 -0.14 5.53
C MET A 59 -6.12 0.39 6.85
N GLU A 60 -5.41 0.20 7.94
CA GLU A 60 -5.84 0.76 9.22
C GLU A 60 -5.84 2.30 9.20
N ARG A 61 -4.85 2.89 8.53
CA ARG A 61 -4.78 4.35 8.40
C ARG A 61 -5.96 4.90 7.61
N ILE A 62 -6.26 4.33 6.45
CA ILE A 62 -7.40 4.80 5.65
C ILE A 62 -8.73 4.50 6.36
N GLY A 63 -8.81 3.38 7.08
CA GLY A 63 -9.99 3.05 7.86
C GLY A 63 -10.28 4.08 8.93
N THR A 64 -9.24 4.55 9.62
CA THR A 64 -9.39 5.62 10.61
C THR A 64 -9.88 6.91 9.96
N LYS A 65 -9.30 7.29 8.81
CA LYS A 65 -9.74 8.48 8.07
C LYS A 65 -11.20 8.36 7.63
N PHE A 66 -11.61 7.16 7.23
CA PHE A 66 -12.99 6.91 6.83
C PHE A 66 -13.95 7.09 8.01
N ARG A 67 -13.61 6.54 9.17
CA ARG A 67 -14.42 6.72 10.37
C ARG A 67 -14.53 8.18 10.81
N GLU A 68 -13.49 8.97 10.50
CA GLU A 68 -13.47 10.40 10.83
C GLU A 68 -14.07 11.26 9.72
N ASN A 69 -14.67 10.65 8.70
CA ASN A 69 -15.28 11.35 7.57
C ASN A 69 -14.28 12.20 6.76
N ARG A 70 -13.01 11.82 6.75
CA ARG A 70 -11.94 12.53 6.04
C ARG A 70 -11.73 12.01 4.62
N VAL A 71 -12.22 10.81 4.34
CA VAL A 71 -12.15 10.20 3.00
C VAL A 71 -13.50 9.55 2.70
N PHE A 72 -13.72 9.24 1.42
CA PHE A 72 -14.96 8.65 0.95
C PHE A 72 -14.74 7.23 0.44
N VAL A 73 -15.84 6.50 0.20
CA VAL A 73 -15.79 5.10 -0.23
C VAL A 73 -14.87 4.88 -1.44
N PRO A 74 -14.90 5.72 -2.49
CA PRO A 74 -14.00 5.49 -3.62
C PRO A 74 -12.51 5.45 -3.23
N GLN A 75 -12.11 6.28 -2.28
CA GLN A 75 -10.73 6.30 -1.80
C GLN A 75 -10.37 5.02 -1.06
N VAL A 76 -11.30 4.52 -0.24
CA VAL A 76 -11.11 3.24 0.48
C VAL A 76 -10.99 2.09 -0.52
N LEU A 77 -11.79 2.11 -1.60
CA LEU A 77 -11.72 1.08 -2.62
C LEU A 77 -10.36 1.07 -3.34
N MET A 78 -9.80 2.25 -3.60
CA MET A 78 -8.47 2.33 -4.20
C MET A 78 -7.40 1.77 -3.26
N SER A 79 -7.51 2.05 -1.97
CA SER A 79 -6.60 1.50 -0.98
C SER A 79 -6.71 -0.03 -0.91
N ALA A 80 -7.93 -0.55 -0.97
CA ALA A 80 -8.15 -2.00 -0.98
C ALA A 80 -7.53 -2.66 -2.23
N LYS A 81 -7.65 -2.01 -3.38
CA LYS A 81 -7.03 -2.51 -4.61
C LYS A 81 -5.50 -2.53 -4.48
N ALA A 82 -4.93 -1.48 -3.90
CA ALA A 82 -3.49 -1.41 -3.67
C ALA A 82 -3.04 -2.54 -2.73
N MET A 83 -3.75 -2.76 -1.64
CA MET A 83 -3.44 -3.84 -0.71
C MET A 83 -3.51 -5.20 -1.41
N ASN A 84 -4.55 -5.44 -2.19
CA ASN A 84 -4.70 -6.70 -2.91
C ASN A 84 -3.55 -6.93 -3.88
N CYS A 85 -3.07 -5.89 -4.54
CA CYS A 85 -1.92 -5.99 -5.43
C CYS A 85 -0.68 -6.50 -4.68
N GLY A 86 -0.42 -5.94 -3.50
CA GLY A 86 0.68 -6.41 -2.67
C GLY A 86 0.49 -7.84 -2.20
N MET A 87 -0.73 -8.20 -1.80
CA MET A 87 -1.04 -9.55 -1.34
C MET A 87 -0.83 -10.60 -2.42
N MET A 88 -1.03 -10.25 -3.69
CA MET A 88 -0.78 -11.17 -4.80
C MET A 88 0.67 -11.65 -4.81
N HIS A 89 1.60 -10.76 -4.50
CA HIS A 89 3.01 -11.13 -4.41
C HIS A 89 3.28 -12.05 -3.21
N LEU A 90 2.61 -11.80 -2.08
CA LEU A 90 2.81 -12.59 -0.87
C LEU A 90 2.23 -13.99 -0.96
N LYS A 91 1.23 -14.21 -1.82
CA LYS A 91 0.61 -15.53 -1.99
C LYS A 91 1.57 -16.59 -2.51
N LYS A 92 2.70 -16.19 -3.06
CA LYS A 92 3.71 -17.11 -3.59
C LYS A 92 4.61 -17.72 -2.50
N PHE A 93 4.41 -17.33 -1.26
CA PHE A 93 5.26 -17.74 -0.14
C PHE A 93 4.51 -18.50 0.94
#